data_d84be028c1a1450bcdeaa1c42218a416
#
_entry.id   d84be028c1a1450bcdeaa1c42218a416
#
_cell.length_a   1.000
_cell.length_b   1.000
_cell.length_c   1.000
_cell.angle_alpha   90.00
_cell.angle_beta   90.00
_cell.angle_gamma   90.00
#
_symmetry.space_group_name_H-M   'P 1'
#
loop_
_entity.id
_entity.type
_entity.pdbx_description
1 polymer ?
#
loop_
_entity_poly.entity_id
_entity_poly.type
_entity_poly.pdbx_seq_one_letter_code
_entity_poly.pdbx_strand_id
1 'polypeptide(L)'
;LLIAPDRDMSPWKEALHSVDPNLDIEIWPEVEDPQRVQFAVSWNQPKHVLDSYPNLKAVSSLGAGADHLLEDEFLPESVDICRVVSESLIQQMKEYVLGAILNIQRNFVHYIRQKDLGEWQAHNHALAEDLEVGVMGLGELGRPVAAQLAQVGYSVSGWSRSPKELEDITTFAGNNELSAFLEQIQILVCLLPLTLETEDILDLDLFKQLQKPAWIINVA
;
A
#
# COMPACT_ATOMS: atom_id res chain seq x y z
N LEU A 1 0.24 -24.19 2.78
CA LEU A 1 -0.75 -23.85 3.79
C LEU A 1 -1.31 -22.43 3.53
N LEU A 2 -2.64 -22.26 3.62
CA LEU A 2 -3.32 -20.98 3.49
C LEU A 2 -3.84 -20.55 4.88
N ILE A 3 -3.46 -19.35 5.32
CA ILE A 3 -3.82 -18.81 6.65
C ILE A 3 -4.37 -17.39 6.50
N ALA A 4 -5.67 -17.23 6.65
CA ALA A 4 -6.32 -15.93 6.75
C ALA A 4 -7.61 -16.08 7.58
N PRO A 5 -7.55 -15.87 8.91
CA PRO A 5 -8.64 -16.20 9.83
C PRO A 5 -9.98 -15.54 9.49
N ASP A 6 -9.93 -14.34 8.93
CA ASP A 6 -11.11 -13.52 8.62
C ASP A 6 -11.62 -13.67 7.18
N ARG A 7 -11.08 -14.67 6.43
CA ARG A 7 -11.41 -14.85 5.01
C ARG A 7 -11.68 -16.31 4.67
N ASP A 8 -12.64 -16.53 3.77
CA ASP A 8 -12.77 -17.83 3.10
C ASP A 8 -11.62 -18.01 2.11
N MET A 9 -10.76 -19.00 2.38
CA MET A 9 -9.60 -19.31 1.55
C MET A 9 -9.87 -20.40 0.49
N SER A 10 -11.10 -20.91 0.42
CA SER A 10 -11.49 -21.93 -0.58
C SER A 10 -11.28 -21.45 -2.03
N PRO A 11 -11.64 -20.20 -2.41
CA PRO A 11 -11.37 -19.71 -3.76
C PRO A 11 -9.87 -19.63 -4.10
N TRP A 12 -9.01 -19.35 -3.10
CA TRP A 12 -7.57 -19.34 -3.27
C TRP A 12 -7.01 -20.75 -3.51
N LYS A 13 -7.52 -21.73 -2.76
CA LYS A 13 -7.18 -23.14 -2.97
C LYS A 13 -7.55 -23.59 -4.38
N GLU A 14 -8.74 -23.28 -4.85
CA GLU A 14 -9.20 -23.58 -6.20
C GLU A 14 -8.34 -22.91 -7.27
N ALA A 15 -8.02 -21.62 -7.10
CA ALA A 15 -7.18 -20.88 -8.04
C ALA A 15 -5.77 -21.49 -8.14
N LEU A 16 -5.15 -21.83 -7.00
CA LEU A 16 -3.83 -22.46 -6.98
C LEU A 16 -3.85 -23.85 -7.62
N HIS A 17 -4.87 -24.68 -7.35
CA HIS A 17 -5.04 -25.96 -8.00
C HIS A 17 -5.29 -25.85 -9.52
N SER A 18 -5.87 -24.74 -9.99
CA SER A 18 -6.04 -24.52 -11.43
C SER A 18 -4.70 -24.27 -12.14
N VAL A 19 -3.70 -23.76 -11.43
CA VAL A 19 -2.33 -23.54 -11.94
C VAL A 19 -1.48 -24.80 -11.82
N ASP A 20 -1.53 -25.46 -10.67
CA ASP A 20 -0.86 -26.75 -10.47
C ASP A 20 -1.76 -27.69 -9.64
N PRO A 21 -2.38 -28.69 -10.31
CA PRO A 21 -3.26 -29.66 -9.64
C PRO A 21 -2.55 -30.60 -8.66
N ASN A 22 -1.21 -30.64 -8.68
CA ASN A 22 -0.43 -31.52 -7.77
C ASN A 22 -0.07 -30.84 -6.46
N LEU A 23 -0.39 -29.55 -6.29
CA LEU A 23 -0.17 -28.87 -5.03
C LEU A 23 -1.03 -29.49 -3.93
N ASP A 24 -0.38 -29.89 -2.85
CA ASP A 24 -1.05 -30.30 -1.63
C ASP A 24 -1.36 -29.04 -0.81
N ILE A 25 -2.62 -28.65 -0.74
CA ILE A 25 -3.04 -27.37 -0.15
C ILE A 25 -4.02 -27.62 0.99
N GLU A 26 -3.62 -27.20 2.16
CA GLU A 26 -4.46 -27.20 3.37
C GLU A 26 -4.83 -25.76 3.76
N ILE A 27 -5.99 -25.60 4.40
CA ILE A 27 -6.48 -24.31 4.92
C ILE A 27 -6.48 -24.39 6.43
N TRP A 28 -5.78 -23.46 7.07
CA TRP A 28 -5.82 -23.33 8.53
C TRP A 28 -7.25 -23.02 9.02
N PRO A 29 -7.71 -23.59 10.17
CA PRO A 29 -6.95 -24.39 11.13
C PRO A 29 -6.91 -25.90 10.83
N GLU A 30 -7.51 -26.38 9.75
CA GLU A 30 -7.62 -27.80 9.41
C GLU A 30 -6.34 -28.25 8.69
N VAL A 31 -5.33 -28.66 9.46
CA VAL A 31 -4.05 -29.18 8.98
C VAL A 31 -3.88 -30.61 9.47
N GLU A 32 -3.79 -31.58 8.52
CA GLU A 32 -3.69 -32.99 8.85
C GLU A 32 -2.32 -33.35 9.45
N ASP A 33 -1.23 -32.87 8.83
CA ASP A 33 0.13 -33.16 9.27
C ASP A 33 1.02 -31.90 9.22
N PRO A 34 1.29 -31.25 10.37
CA PRO A 34 2.17 -30.08 10.44
C PRO A 34 3.59 -30.30 9.90
N GLN A 35 4.07 -31.55 9.89
CA GLN A 35 5.40 -31.88 9.36
C GLN A 35 5.51 -31.75 7.85
N ARG A 36 4.40 -31.78 7.15
CA ARG A 36 4.36 -31.68 5.68
C ARG A 36 4.35 -30.24 5.17
N VAL A 37 4.03 -29.28 6.02
CA VAL A 37 3.96 -27.86 5.65
C VAL A 37 5.35 -27.31 5.42
N GLN A 38 5.64 -26.93 4.19
CA GLN A 38 6.91 -26.32 3.77
C GLN A 38 6.77 -24.87 3.32
N PHE A 39 5.58 -24.48 2.90
CA PHE A 39 5.28 -23.13 2.45
C PHE A 39 3.92 -22.68 2.99
N ALA A 40 3.83 -21.42 3.41
CA ALA A 40 2.57 -20.82 3.83
C ALA A 40 2.28 -19.54 3.04
N VAL A 41 1.00 -19.26 2.82
CA VAL A 41 0.51 -17.95 2.39
C VAL A 41 -0.36 -17.43 3.51
N SER A 42 -0.05 -16.25 4.04
CA SER A 42 -0.65 -15.77 5.28
C SER A 42 -1.15 -14.34 5.20
N TRP A 43 -2.20 -14.05 5.95
CA TRP A 43 -2.69 -12.70 6.22
C TRP A 43 -3.25 -12.61 7.63
N ASN A 44 -2.63 -11.76 8.46
CA ASN A 44 -3.02 -11.56 9.86
C ASN A 44 -3.16 -12.88 10.64
N GLN A 45 -2.17 -13.75 10.52
CA GLN A 45 -2.13 -15.02 11.25
C GLN A 45 -2.16 -14.80 12.76
N PRO A 46 -2.81 -15.68 13.51
CA PRO A 46 -2.69 -15.68 14.97
C PRO A 46 -1.25 -15.94 15.40
N LYS A 47 -0.86 -15.41 16.55
CA LYS A 47 0.45 -15.68 17.15
C LYS A 47 0.65 -17.20 17.33
N HIS A 48 1.89 -17.67 17.19
CA HIS A 48 2.25 -19.08 17.32
C HIS A 48 1.66 -20.04 16.28
N VAL A 49 1.08 -19.54 15.21
CA VAL A 49 0.61 -20.43 14.12
C VAL A 49 1.77 -20.88 13.26
N LEU A 50 2.65 -19.97 12.86
CA LEU A 50 3.75 -20.28 11.93
C LEU A 50 4.87 -21.12 12.59
N ASP A 51 5.15 -20.92 13.86
CA ASP A 51 6.14 -21.72 14.63
C ASP A 51 5.66 -23.17 14.90
N SER A 52 4.38 -23.45 14.67
CA SER A 52 3.84 -24.81 14.77
C SER A 52 4.25 -25.73 13.62
N TYR A 53 4.86 -25.21 12.56
CA TYR A 53 5.23 -25.95 11.36
C TYR A 53 6.76 -26.12 11.26
N PRO A 54 7.32 -27.22 11.77
CA PRO A 54 8.76 -27.38 11.94
C PRO A 54 9.56 -27.44 10.63
N ASN A 55 8.92 -27.74 9.52
CA ASN A 55 9.53 -27.82 8.20
C ASN A 55 9.18 -26.62 7.28
N LEU A 56 8.59 -25.56 7.85
CA LEU A 56 8.28 -24.33 7.12
C LEU A 56 9.58 -23.68 6.62
N LYS A 57 9.66 -23.42 5.32
CA LYS A 57 10.83 -22.81 4.66
C LYS A 57 10.59 -21.38 4.24
N ALA A 58 9.35 -21.08 3.82
CA ALA A 58 8.99 -19.73 3.42
C ALA A 58 7.52 -19.44 3.70
N VAL A 59 7.23 -18.17 3.98
CA VAL A 59 5.89 -17.64 4.13
C VAL A 59 5.72 -16.41 3.25
N SER A 60 4.61 -16.35 2.50
CA SER A 60 4.27 -15.18 1.70
C SER A 60 3.08 -14.44 2.30
N SER A 61 3.17 -13.12 2.40
CA SER A 61 1.99 -12.30 2.58
C SER A 61 1.05 -12.44 1.39
N LEU A 62 -0.27 -12.38 1.61
CA LEU A 62 -1.29 -12.31 0.56
C LEU A 62 -1.30 -10.97 -0.19
N GLY A 63 -0.62 -9.96 0.33
CA GLY A 63 -0.58 -8.61 -0.22
C GLY A 63 0.83 -8.06 -0.40
N ALA A 64 0.91 -6.76 -0.72
CA ALA A 64 2.18 -6.05 -0.85
C ALA A 64 2.82 -5.70 0.50
N GLY A 65 2.03 -5.54 1.56
CA GLY A 65 2.51 -5.39 2.93
C GLY A 65 2.91 -6.74 3.53
N ALA A 66 3.94 -6.75 4.36
CA ALA A 66 4.42 -7.93 5.08
C ALA A 66 4.69 -7.63 6.57
N ASP A 67 4.19 -6.51 7.07
CA ASP A 67 4.29 -6.04 8.45
C ASP A 67 3.86 -7.13 9.44
N HIS A 68 2.69 -7.73 9.25
CA HIS A 68 2.16 -8.81 10.08
C HIS A 68 3.04 -10.07 10.14
N LEU A 69 3.95 -10.26 9.18
CA LEU A 69 4.95 -11.32 9.19
C LEU A 69 6.26 -10.87 9.84
N LEU A 70 6.66 -9.62 9.58
CA LEU A 70 7.89 -9.05 10.12
C LEU A 70 7.79 -8.77 11.62
N GLU A 71 6.59 -8.53 12.13
CA GLU A 71 6.30 -8.31 13.56
C GLU A 71 6.05 -9.62 14.32
N ASP A 72 6.00 -10.76 13.64
CA ASP A 72 5.80 -12.06 14.30
C ASP A 72 7.09 -12.54 14.95
N GLU A 73 7.23 -12.23 16.24
CA GLU A 73 8.40 -12.60 17.07
C GLU A 73 8.60 -14.12 17.17
N PHE A 74 7.61 -14.93 16.80
CA PHE A 74 7.65 -16.39 16.86
C PHE A 74 7.99 -17.02 15.50
N LEU A 75 8.06 -16.23 14.44
CA LEU A 75 8.49 -16.74 13.14
C LEU A 75 9.98 -17.10 13.20
N PRO A 76 10.37 -18.35 12.91
CA PRO A 76 11.76 -18.73 12.93
C PRO A 76 12.60 -17.92 11.93
N GLU A 77 13.79 -17.47 12.36
CA GLU A 77 14.72 -16.70 11.50
C GLU A 77 15.14 -17.44 10.21
N SER A 78 14.99 -18.76 10.20
CA SER A 78 15.29 -19.59 9.03
C SER A 78 14.20 -19.60 7.97
N VAL A 79 13.04 -18.97 8.22
CA VAL A 79 11.91 -18.93 7.30
C VAL A 79 12.00 -17.67 6.43
N ASP A 80 12.06 -17.87 5.13
CA ASP A 80 12.08 -16.76 4.17
C ASP A 80 10.72 -16.05 4.13
N ILE A 81 10.72 -14.71 4.25
CA ILE A 81 9.51 -13.90 4.11
C ILE A 81 9.40 -13.38 2.69
N CYS A 82 8.25 -13.65 2.07
CA CYS A 82 7.89 -13.20 0.74
C CYS A 82 6.65 -12.30 0.79
N ARG A 83 6.39 -11.59 -0.30
CA ARG A 83 5.17 -10.80 -0.48
C ARG A 83 4.70 -10.84 -1.93
N VAL A 84 3.41 -10.59 -2.14
CA VAL A 84 2.85 -10.53 -3.48
C VAL A 84 3.03 -9.12 -4.06
N VAL A 85 3.72 -9.04 -5.19
CA VAL A 85 3.76 -7.85 -6.04
C VAL A 85 3.31 -8.28 -7.43
N SER A 86 2.16 -7.80 -7.87
CA SER A 86 1.59 -8.15 -9.18
C SER A 86 1.22 -6.89 -9.97
N GLU A 87 1.23 -7.01 -11.29
CA GLU A 87 0.77 -5.92 -12.18
C GLU A 87 -0.67 -5.51 -11.88
N SER A 88 -1.54 -6.48 -11.55
CA SER A 88 -2.92 -6.20 -11.16
C SER A 88 -3.01 -5.37 -9.89
N LEU A 89 -2.20 -5.65 -8.87
CA LEU A 89 -2.16 -4.88 -7.64
C LEU A 89 -1.64 -3.46 -7.87
N ILE A 90 -0.59 -3.33 -8.69
CA ILE A 90 -0.06 -2.03 -9.11
C ILE A 90 -1.13 -1.23 -9.83
N GLN A 91 -1.85 -1.84 -10.77
CA GLN A 91 -2.90 -1.17 -11.53
C GLN A 91 -4.06 -0.70 -10.63
N GLN A 92 -4.52 -1.56 -9.71
CA GLN A 92 -5.57 -1.19 -8.74
C GLN A 92 -5.14 -0.02 -7.84
N MET A 93 -3.89 0.00 -7.39
CA MET A 93 -3.36 1.11 -6.59
C MET A 93 -3.31 2.42 -7.38
N LYS A 94 -2.86 2.36 -8.63
CA LYS A 94 -2.85 3.50 -9.55
C LYS A 94 -4.26 4.08 -9.76
N GLU A 95 -5.25 3.22 -9.99
CA GLU A 95 -6.66 3.61 -10.18
C GLU A 95 -7.24 4.22 -8.91
N TYR A 96 -6.98 3.61 -7.75
CA TYR A 96 -7.47 4.11 -6.47
C TYR A 96 -6.93 5.50 -6.15
N VAL A 97 -5.61 5.70 -6.26
CA VAL A 97 -4.98 6.98 -5.95
C VAL A 97 -5.43 8.06 -6.92
N LEU A 98 -5.45 7.77 -8.22
CA LEU A 98 -5.95 8.72 -9.22
C LEU A 98 -7.43 9.09 -8.96
N GLY A 99 -8.27 8.10 -8.67
CA GLY A 99 -9.68 8.32 -8.31
C GLY A 99 -9.84 9.19 -7.08
N ALA A 100 -9.02 8.99 -6.02
CA ALA A 100 -9.04 9.82 -4.83
C ALA A 100 -8.62 11.26 -5.12
N ILE A 101 -7.56 11.47 -5.88
CA ILE A 101 -7.11 12.82 -6.30
C ILE A 101 -8.17 13.52 -7.13
N LEU A 102 -8.78 12.83 -8.11
CA LEU A 102 -9.85 13.41 -8.94
C LEU A 102 -11.08 13.79 -8.10
N ASN A 103 -11.44 13.01 -7.08
CA ASN A 103 -12.51 13.37 -6.14
C ASN A 103 -12.22 14.70 -5.43
N ILE A 104 -10.98 14.94 -5.03
CA ILE A 104 -10.51 16.19 -4.41
C ILE A 104 -10.56 17.32 -5.43
N GLN A 105 -9.83 17.16 -6.55
CA GLN A 105 -9.66 18.17 -7.59
C GLN A 105 -10.98 18.64 -8.19
N ARG A 106 -11.92 17.72 -8.42
CA ARG A 106 -13.22 17.98 -9.05
C ARG A 106 -14.34 18.27 -8.06
N ASN A 107 -14.02 18.37 -6.74
CA ASN A 107 -14.98 18.67 -5.67
C ASN A 107 -16.18 17.69 -5.62
N PHE A 108 -16.01 16.40 -6.00
CA PHE A 108 -17.15 15.47 -6.08
C PHE A 108 -17.87 15.32 -4.74
N VAL A 109 -17.16 15.20 -3.65
CA VAL A 109 -17.76 15.08 -2.30
C VAL A 109 -18.57 16.33 -1.96
N HIS A 110 -18.09 17.51 -2.37
CA HIS A 110 -18.79 18.78 -2.15
C HIS A 110 -20.08 18.86 -2.97
N TYR A 111 -20.03 18.49 -4.23
CA TYR A 111 -21.21 18.44 -5.10
C TYR A 111 -22.26 17.41 -4.66
N ILE A 112 -21.84 16.27 -4.13
CA ILE A 112 -22.77 15.30 -3.53
C ILE A 112 -23.54 15.94 -2.38
N ARG A 113 -22.86 16.63 -1.45
CA ARG A 113 -23.49 17.33 -0.34
C ARG A 113 -24.45 18.43 -0.80
N GLN A 114 -24.05 19.24 -1.79
CA GLN A 114 -24.92 20.27 -2.38
C GLN A 114 -26.18 19.66 -3.01
N LYS A 115 -26.04 18.53 -3.73
CA LYS A 115 -27.17 17.80 -4.27
C LYS A 115 -28.17 17.39 -3.19
N ASP A 116 -27.68 16.86 -2.05
CA ASP A 116 -28.54 16.44 -0.94
C ASP A 116 -29.27 17.62 -0.28
N LEU A 117 -28.68 18.82 -0.34
CA LEU A 117 -29.27 20.08 0.14
C LEU A 117 -30.16 20.77 -0.91
N GLY A 118 -30.22 20.28 -2.15
CA GLY A 118 -30.93 20.92 -3.24
C GLY A 118 -30.26 22.21 -3.75
N GLU A 119 -28.97 22.38 -3.49
CA GLU A 119 -28.18 23.55 -3.85
C GLU A 119 -27.51 23.36 -5.22
N TRP A 120 -27.52 24.40 -6.05
CA TRP A 120 -26.80 24.47 -7.31
C TRP A 120 -25.78 25.60 -7.28
N GLN A 121 -24.51 25.26 -7.03
CA GLN A 121 -23.42 26.22 -7.05
C GLN A 121 -22.19 25.59 -7.74
N ALA A 122 -21.70 26.23 -8.79
CA ALA A 122 -20.47 25.83 -9.46
C ALA A 122 -19.24 26.32 -8.66
N HIS A 123 -18.20 25.51 -8.63
CA HIS A 123 -16.91 25.83 -8.01
C HIS A 123 -15.82 25.84 -9.08
N ASN A 124 -14.82 26.70 -8.88
CA ASN A 124 -13.61 26.66 -9.69
C ASN A 124 -12.80 25.40 -9.36
N HIS A 125 -12.18 24.83 -10.38
CA HIS A 125 -11.31 23.67 -10.24
C HIS A 125 -9.90 24.05 -10.68
N ALA A 126 -8.91 23.61 -9.93
CA ALA A 126 -7.52 23.68 -10.34
C ALA A 126 -7.27 22.76 -11.55
N LEU A 127 -6.36 23.12 -12.43
CA LEU A 127 -5.84 22.18 -13.43
C LEU A 127 -4.89 21.17 -12.76
N ALA A 128 -4.62 20.05 -13.42
CA ALA A 128 -3.69 19.06 -12.87
C ALA A 128 -2.28 19.66 -12.65
N GLU A 129 -1.82 20.48 -13.58
CA GLU A 129 -0.51 21.16 -13.51
C GLU A 129 -0.38 22.19 -12.37
N ASP A 130 -1.49 22.67 -11.83
CA ASP A 130 -1.53 23.61 -10.71
C ASP A 130 -1.52 22.90 -9.34
N LEU A 131 -1.56 21.56 -9.31
CA LEU A 131 -1.62 20.78 -8.08
C LEU A 131 -0.31 20.03 -7.83
N GLU A 132 0.32 20.34 -6.70
CA GLU A 132 1.54 19.69 -6.25
C GLU A 132 1.20 18.39 -5.48
N VAL A 133 1.50 17.26 -6.09
CA VAL A 133 1.24 15.93 -5.53
C VAL A 133 2.54 15.30 -5.05
N GLY A 134 2.61 14.95 -3.77
CA GLY A 134 3.72 14.23 -3.19
C GLY A 134 3.41 12.75 -3.02
N VAL A 135 4.30 11.86 -3.47
CA VAL A 135 4.22 10.42 -3.23
C VAL A 135 5.28 10.01 -2.21
N MET A 136 4.85 9.65 -1.02
CA MET A 136 5.69 9.21 0.08
C MET A 136 5.80 7.68 0.08
N GLY A 137 6.97 7.17 -0.30
CA GLY A 137 7.21 5.74 -0.53
C GLY A 137 7.32 5.37 -2.01
N LEU A 138 8.56 5.48 -2.57
CA LEU A 138 8.85 5.17 -3.97
C LEU A 138 9.29 3.70 -4.16
N GLY A 139 8.52 2.78 -3.58
CA GLY A 139 8.68 1.33 -3.76
C GLY A 139 7.95 0.80 -5.01
N GLU A 140 7.64 -0.51 -4.99
CA GLU A 140 6.98 -1.22 -6.10
C GLU A 140 5.61 -0.65 -6.49
N LEU A 141 4.87 -0.10 -5.53
CA LEU A 141 3.57 0.54 -5.77
C LEU A 141 3.72 2.04 -6.01
N GLY A 142 4.59 2.72 -5.24
CA GLY A 142 4.67 4.19 -5.29
C GLY A 142 5.29 4.73 -6.56
N ARG A 143 6.33 4.08 -7.12
CA ARG A 143 6.91 4.50 -8.39
C ARG A 143 5.93 4.49 -9.56
N PRO A 144 5.18 3.41 -9.81
CA PRO A 144 4.16 3.40 -10.86
C PRO A 144 3.03 4.40 -10.63
N VAL A 145 2.63 4.63 -9.38
CA VAL A 145 1.63 5.65 -9.03
C VAL A 145 2.16 7.04 -9.37
N ALA A 146 3.37 7.40 -8.93
CA ALA A 146 3.98 8.68 -9.22
C ALA A 146 4.10 8.92 -10.73
N ALA A 147 4.59 7.93 -11.48
CA ALA A 147 4.71 8.01 -12.93
C ALA A 147 3.36 8.21 -13.63
N GLN A 148 2.32 7.51 -13.20
CA GLN A 148 0.97 7.72 -13.77
C GLN A 148 0.44 9.12 -13.49
N LEU A 149 0.61 9.63 -12.28
CA LEU A 149 0.16 10.98 -11.93
C LEU A 149 0.86 12.05 -12.78
N ALA A 150 2.18 11.92 -12.99
CA ALA A 150 2.92 12.78 -13.89
C ALA A 150 2.41 12.70 -15.35
N GLN A 151 2.11 11.48 -15.86
CA GLN A 151 1.52 11.28 -17.18
C GLN A 151 0.12 11.92 -17.34
N VAL A 152 -0.65 12.01 -16.27
CA VAL A 152 -1.95 12.71 -16.26
C VAL A 152 -1.77 14.23 -16.29
N GLY A 153 -0.58 14.74 -15.94
CA GLY A 153 -0.21 16.15 -15.97
C GLY A 153 -0.14 16.82 -14.60
N TYR A 154 -0.14 16.07 -13.50
CA TYR A 154 0.11 16.64 -12.18
C TYR A 154 1.59 17.01 -12.02
N SER A 155 1.86 18.06 -11.24
CA SER A 155 3.20 18.32 -10.72
C SER A 155 3.51 17.32 -9.61
N VAL A 156 4.47 16.40 -9.83
CA VAL A 156 4.70 15.27 -8.94
C VAL A 156 6.10 15.33 -8.34
N SER A 157 6.16 15.16 -7.03
CA SER A 157 7.40 14.91 -6.29
C SER A 157 7.30 13.59 -5.51
N GLY A 158 8.43 12.95 -5.28
CA GLY A 158 8.48 11.71 -4.55
C GLY A 158 9.48 11.73 -3.40
N TRP A 159 9.15 11.06 -2.30
CA TRP A 159 10.07 10.87 -1.17
C TRP A 159 10.25 9.40 -0.83
N SER A 160 11.48 9.02 -0.48
CA SER A 160 11.81 7.67 0.00
C SER A 160 13.00 7.69 0.97
N ARG A 161 13.17 6.62 1.74
CA ARG A 161 14.27 6.48 2.70
C ARG A 161 15.66 6.58 2.02
N SER A 162 15.80 6.00 0.85
CA SER A 162 17.05 5.99 0.07
C SER A 162 16.85 6.71 -1.27
N PRO A 163 17.89 7.35 -1.84
CA PRO A 163 17.79 8.04 -3.12
C PRO A 163 17.19 7.14 -4.23
N LYS A 164 16.33 7.71 -5.02
CA LYS A 164 15.72 7.11 -6.21
C LYS A 164 15.81 8.12 -7.36
N GLU A 165 15.95 7.61 -8.57
CA GLU A 165 15.86 8.41 -9.78
C GLU A 165 14.62 8.01 -10.55
N LEU A 166 13.79 8.99 -10.88
CA LEU A 166 12.58 8.82 -11.69
C LEU A 166 12.55 9.88 -12.77
N GLU A 167 12.20 9.49 -13.98
CA GLU A 167 12.08 10.40 -15.11
C GLU A 167 10.92 11.39 -14.86
N ASP A 168 11.19 12.68 -15.09
CA ASP A 168 10.22 13.78 -14.94
C ASP A 168 9.62 13.96 -13.53
N ILE A 169 10.23 13.38 -12.49
CA ILE A 169 9.75 13.49 -11.11
C ILE A 169 10.91 13.92 -10.21
N THR A 170 10.72 15.03 -9.49
CA THR A 170 11.66 15.45 -8.46
C THR A 170 11.61 14.49 -7.28
N THR A 171 12.77 13.95 -6.89
CA THR A 171 12.84 12.98 -5.80
C THR A 171 13.66 13.49 -4.63
N PHE A 172 13.22 13.17 -3.43
CA PHE A 172 13.81 13.52 -2.15
C PHE A 172 14.14 12.25 -1.38
N ALA A 173 15.18 12.28 -0.54
CA ALA A 173 15.63 11.11 0.18
C ALA A 173 16.01 11.39 1.63
N GLY A 174 15.60 10.47 2.50
CA GLY A 174 15.93 10.48 3.93
C GLY A 174 15.31 11.65 4.70
N ASN A 175 15.57 11.68 6.00
CA ASN A 175 14.94 12.65 6.90
C ASN A 175 15.42 14.10 6.64
N ASN A 176 16.63 14.28 6.11
CA ASN A 176 17.17 15.61 5.86
C ASN A 176 16.45 16.37 4.73
N GLU A 177 15.82 15.64 3.80
CA GLU A 177 15.11 16.25 2.68
C GLU A 177 13.57 16.18 2.86
N LEU A 178 13.07 15.59 3.95
CA LEU A 178 11.65 15.42 4.20
C LEU A 178 10.92 16.76 4.28
N SER A 179 11.44 17.74 5.02
CA SER A 179 10.80 19.07 5.12
C SER A 179 10.75 19.77 3.76
N ALA A 180 11.83 19.74 2.99
CA ALA A 180 11.86 20.33 1.66
C ALA A 180 10.88 19.67 0.69
N PHE A 181 10.64 18.37 0.84
CA PHE A 181 9.59 17.64 0.11
C PHE A 181 8.20 18.13 0.52
N LEU A 182 7.91 18.19 1.83
CA LEU A 182 6.56 18.49 2.36
C LEU A 182 6.12 19.94 2.08
N GLU A 183 7.04 20.90 2.16
CA GLU A 183 6.75 22.33 2.00
C GLU A 183 6.17 22.71 0.64
N GLN A 184 6.36 21.88 -0.36
CA GLN A 184 5.80 22.12 -1.69
C GLN A 184 4.52 21.32 -1.99
N ILE A 185 4.09 20.39 -1.10
CA ILE A 185 3.03 19.45 -1.38
C ILE A 185 1.67 19.94 -0.89
N GLN A 186 0.64 19.83 -1.76
CA GLN A 186 -0.76 20.06 -1.44
C GLN A 186 -1.53 18.74 -1.25
N ILE A 187 -1.22 17.71 -2.05
CA ILE A 187 -1.84 16.39 -1.94
C ILE A 187 -0.74 15.38 -1.63
N LEU A 188 -0.74 14.86 -0.41
CA LEU A 188 0.20 13.83 0.03
C LEU A 188 -0.41 12.45 -0.10
N VAL A 189 0.23 11.58 -0.89
CA VAL A 189 -0.09 10.17 -1.03
C VAL A 189 0.93 9.36 -0.24
N CYS A 190 0.49 8.65 0.80
CA CYS A 190 1.35 7.78 1.59
C CYS A 190 1.21 6.32 1.13
N LEU A 191 2.35 5.74 0.73
CA LEU A 191 2.53 4.34 0.29
C LEU A 191 3.72 3.70 1.02
N LEU A 192 4.02 4.17 2.21
CA LEU A 192 5.08 3.61 3.06
C LEU A 192 4.61 2.29 3.69
N PRO A 193 5.49 1.28 3.81
CA PRO A 193 5.18 0.13 4.64
C PRO A 193 5.11 0.54 6.12
N LEU A 194 4.28 -0.14 6.91
CA LEU A 194 4.31 0.02 8.36
C LEU A 194 5.58 -0.65 8.90
N THR A 195 6.40 0.12 9.60
CA THR A 195 7.63 -0.33 10.28
C THR A 195 7.84 0.55 11.50
N LEU A 196 8.75 0.15 12.40
CA LEU A 196 9.13 0.98 13.56
C LEU A 196 9.62 2.38 13.16
N GLU A 197 10.14 2.56 11.94
CA GLU A 197 10.62 3.86 11.43
C GLU A 197 9.49 4.71 10.81
N THR A 198 8.39 4.09 10.41
CA THR A 198 7.28 4.75 9.70
C THR A 198 5.99 4.78 10.50
N GLU A 199 5.94 4.07 11.63
CA GLU A 199 4.85 4.18 12.59
C GLU A 199 4.70 5.64 13.03
N ASP A 200 3.47 6.12 13.04
CA ASP A 200 3.10 7.51 13.38
C ASP A 200 3.80 8.61 12.55
N ILE A 201 4.42 8.28 11.41
CA ILE A 201 5.08 9.28 10.54
C ILE A 201 4.11 10.35 10.03
N LEU A 202 2.83 10.02 9.85
CA LEU A 202 1.77 10.95 9.47
C LEU A 202 1.21 11.65 10.73
N ASP A 203 2.03 12.44 11.38
CA ASP A 203 1.70 13.18 12.58
C ASP A 203 1.29 14.64 12.32
N LEU A 204 0.92 15.34 13.39
CA LEU A 204 0.52 16.75 13.31
C LEU A 204 1.66 17.66 12.85
N ASP A 205 2.90 17.34 13.17
CA ASP A 205 4.05 18.20 12.83
C ASP A 205 4.41 18.03 11.35
N LEU A 206 4.24 16.83 10.78
CA LEU A 206 4.30 16.62 9.35
C LEU A 206 3.18 17.40 8.62
N PHE A 207 1.94 17.32 9.11
CA PHE A 207 0.80 18.00 8.47
C PHE A 207 0.91 19.53 8.48
N LYS A 208 1.59 20.11 9.46
CA LYS A 208 1.84 21.56 9.52
C LYS A 208 2.81 22.05 8.43
N GLN A 209 3.63 21.18 7.89
CA GLN A 209 4.60 21.49 6.85
C GLN A 209 4.01 21.51 5.45
N LEU A 210 2.85 20.87 5.24
CA LEU A 210 2.18 20.86 3.93
C LEU A 210 1.65 22.23 3.54
N GLN A 211 1.63 22.51 2.24
CA GLN A 211 0.96 23.70 1.67
C GLN A 211 -0.55 23.62 1.91
N LYS A 212 -1.18 24.77 2.21
CA LYS A 212 -2.60 24.82 2.53
C LYS A 212 -3.41 25.43 1.38
N PRO A 213 -4.58 24.87 1.07
CA PRO A 213 -5.21 23.70 1.70
C PRO A 213 -4.47 22.40 1.36
N ALA A 214 -4.42 21.45 2.31
CA ALA A 214 -3.76 20.17 2.13
C ALA A 214 -4.73 19.00 2.23
N TRP A 215 -4.43 17.93 1.49
CA TRP A 215 -5.15 16.66 1.53
C TRP A 215 -4.18 15.50 1.69
N ILE A 216 -4.62 14.46 2.39
CA ILE A 216 -3.84 13.27 2.65
C ILE A 216 -4.61 12.05 2.15
N ILE A 217 -3.94 11.23 1.34
CA ILE A 217 -4.44 9.94 0.85
C ILE A 217 -3.50 8.88 1.44
N ASN A 218 -3.94 8.26 2.53
CA ASN A 218 -3.19 7.17 3.15
C ASN A 218 -3.69 5.84 2.61
N VAL A 219 -2.82 5.11 1.93
CA VAL A 219 -3.05 3.78 1.33
C VAL A 219 -1.95 2.78 1.73
N ALA A 220 -1.30 3.08 2.85
CA ALA A 220 -0.25 2.27 3.47
C ALA A 220 -0.85 1.25 4.45
#